data_fdf1af48475700a49f2a558a675eb1cb
#
_entry.id   fdf1af48475700a49f2a558a675eb1cb
#
_cell.length_a   1.000
_cell.length_b   1.000
_cell.length_c   1.000
_cell.angle_alpha   90.00
_cell.angle_beta   90.00
_cell.angle_gamma   90.00
#
_symmetry.space_group_name_H-M   'P 1'
#
loop_
_entity.id
_entity.type
_entity.pdbx_description
1 polymer ?
#
loop_
_entity_poly.entity_id
_entity_poly.type
_entity_poly.pdbx_seq_one_letter_code
_entity_poly.pdbx_strand_id
1 'polypeptide(L)'
;MSFLAKQDPNVKAVIDQELMRQRDKLEMIASENIVSQAVMEAQGSVLTNKYAEGYPGKRYYGGCEHVDVVETLAIERAKRLFGAE
;
A
#
# COMPACT_ATOMS: atom_id res chain seq x y z
N MET A 1 12.57 -14.91 -8.52
CA MET A 1 13.53 -13.83 -8.76
C MET A 1 12.80 -12.50 -8.95
N SER A 2 13.30 -11.46 -8.31
CA SER A 2 12.69 -10.13 -8.34
C SER A 2 12.94 -9.44 -9.68
N PHE A 3 11.91 -8.81 -10.26
CA PHE A 3 12.07 -7.96 -11.45
C PHE A 3 13.00 -6.79 -11.15
N LEU A 4 12.88 -6.22 -9.94
CA LEU A 4 13.73 -5.09 -9.53
C LEU A 4 15.20 -5.50 -9.48
N ALA A 5 15.51 -6.69 -8.98
CA ALA A 5 16.88 -7.17 -8.92
C ALA A 5 17.54 -7.24 -10.31
N LYS A 6 16.75 -7.56 -11.34
CA LYS A 6 17.22 -7.59 -12.72
C LYS A 6 17.35 -6.20 -13.33
N GLN A 7 16.35 -5.35 -13.09
CA GLN A 7 16.27 -4.04 -13.71
C GLN A 7 17.24 -3.04 -13.07
N ASP A 8 17.32 -3.05 -11.74
CA ASP A 8 18.16 -2.11 -11.00
C ASP A 8 18.69 -2.76 -9.71
N PRO A 9 19.80 -3.51 -9.83
CA PRO A 9 20.39 -4.19 -8.68
C PRO A 9 20.86 -3.22 -7.58
N ASN A 10 21.19 -1.98 -7.93
CA ASN A 10 21.64 -0.99 -6.94
C ASN A 10 20.48 -0.58 -6.03
N VAL A 11 19.32 -0.31 -6.59
CA VAL A 11 18.13 0.00 -5.79
C VAL A 11 17.69 -1.21 -4.96
N LYS A 12 17.74 -2.40 -5.56
CA LYS A 12 17.41 -3.65 -4.83
C LYS A 12 18.31 -3.83 -3.62
N ALA A 13 19.61 -3.57 -3.77
CA ALA A 13 20.57 -3.69 -2.68
C ALA A 13 20.25 -2.72 -1.53
N VAL A 14 19.86 -1.48 -1.86
CA VAL A 14 19.48 -0.49 -0.84
C VAL A 14 18.20 -0.94 -0.10
N ILE A 15 17.22 -1.49 -0.82
CA ILE A 15 16.00 -1.99 -0.19
C ILE A 15 16.32 -3.14 0.77
N ASP A 16 17.22 -4.04 0.38
CA ASP A 16 17.65 -5.15 1.25
C ASP A 16 18.34 -4.63 2.50
N GLN A 17 19.17 -3.60 2.37
CA GLN A 17 19.82 -2.95 3.50
C GLN A 17 18.81 -2.29 4.42
N GLU A 18 17.80 -1.62 3.86
CA GLU A 18 16.73 -0.99 4.65
C GLU A 18 15.90 -2.03 5.39
N LEU A 19 15.64 -3.17 4.79
CA LEU A 19 14.96 -4.27 5.45
C LEU A 19 15.73 -4.70 6.71
N MET A 20 17.04 -4.86 6.60
CA MET A 20 17.88 -5.25 7.73
C MET A 20 17.91 -4.15 8.79
N ARG A 21 17.98 -2.87 8.38
CA ARG A 21 17.94 -1.76 9.31
C ARG A 21 16.64 -1.78 10.13
N GLN A 22 15.50 -1.99 9.47
CA GLN A 22 14.20 -2.04 10.16
C GLN A 22 14.09 -3.23 11.11
N ARG A 23 14.73 -4.36 10.78
CA ARG A 23 14.76 -5.52 11.68
C ARG A 23 15.65 -5.31 12.91
N ASP A 24 16.75 -4.61 12.73
CA ASP A 24 17.79 -4.51 13.76
C ASP A 24 17.66 -3.28 14.65
N LYS A 25 16.87 -2.29 14.24
CA LYS A 25 16.72 -1.03 14.97
C LYS A 25 15.32 -0.89 15.52
N LEU A 26 15.23 -0.39 16.74
CA LEU A 26 13.96 -0.06 17.37
C LEU A 26 13.58 1.37 16.97
N GLU A 27 12.43 1.52 16.31
CA GLU A 27 11.94 2.81 15.87
C GLU A 27 10.91 3.33 16.87
N MET A 28 11.17 4.50 17.45
CA MET A 28 10.34 5.08 18.51
C MET A 28 9.53 6.29 18.07
N ILE A 29 9.65 6.70 16.82
CA ILE A 29 8.95 7.88 16.33
C ILE A 29 7.49 7.54 15.97
N ALA A 30 6.56 8.40 16.43
CA ALA A 30 5.13 8.17 16.25
C ALA A 30 4.65 8.31 14.81
N SER A 31 5.43 8.95 13.94
CA SER A 31 5.05 9.17 12.53
C SER A 31 5.23 7.94 11.65
N GLU A 32 5.90 6.90 12.13
CA GLU A 32 6.15 5.70 11.33
C GLU A 32 5.33 4.52 11.82
N ASN A 33 4.96 3.68 10.88
CA ASN A 33 4.22 2.45 11.16
C ASN A 33 4.80 1.31 10.33
N ILE A 34 5.13 0.21 11.00
CA ILE A 34 5.61 -0.99 10.31
C ILE A 34 4.38 -1.76 9.85
N VAL A 35 4.13 -1.72 8.56
CA VAL A 35 2.96 -2.37 7.96
C VAL A 35 3.22 -3.84 7.67
N SER A 36 2.15 -4.61 7.51
CA SER A 36 2.26 -6.02 7.13
C SER A 36 2.73 -6.17 5.69
N GLN A 37 3.26 -7.34 5.39
CA GLN A 37 3.66 -7.70 4.04
C GLN A 37 2.48 -7.63 3.06
N ALA A 38 1.28 -8.00 3.51
CA ALA A 38 0.06 -7.92 2.70
C ALA A 38 -0.27 -6.49 2.29
N VAL A 39 -0.09 -5.52 3.20
CA VAL A 39 -0.30 -4.10 2.88
C VAL A 39 0.69 -3.64 1.81
N MET A 40 1.96 -4.00 1.97
CA MET A 40 3.00 -3.64 0.98
C MET A 40 2.72 -4.28 -0.38
N GLU A 41 2.24 -5.52 -0.39
CA GLU A 41 1.89 -6.22 -1.63
C GLU A 41 0.72 -5.53 -2.34
N ALA A 42 -0.31 -5.13 -1.61
CA ALA A 42 -1.45 -4.42 -2.18
C ALA A 42 -1.01 -3.08 -2.78
N GLN A 43 -0.17 -2.34 -2.05
CA GLN A 43 0.33 -1.04 -2.50
C GLN A 43 1.21 -1.15 -3.73
N GLY A 44 2.00 -2.21 -3.85
CA GLY A 44 2.87 -2.46 -5.00
C GLY A 44 2.19 -3.20 -6.15
N SER A 45 0.87 -3.35 -6.12
CA SER A 45 0.11 -4.02 -7.17
C SER A 45 -0.20 -3.08 -8.33
N VAL A 46 -0.94 -3.59 -9.33
CA VAL A 46 -1.39 -2.79 -10.47
C VAL A 46 -2.28 -1.61 -10.09
N LEU A 47 -2.85 -1.62 -8.88
CA LEU A 47 -3.60 -0.48 -8.36
C LEU A 47 -2.75 0.79 -8.28
N THR A 48 -1.44 0.65 -8.17
CA THR A 48 -0.48 1.75 -8.19
C THR A 48 -0.63 2.62 -9.45
N ASN A 49 -1.06 2.02 -10.56
CA ASN A 49 -1.18 2.71 -11.85
C ASN A 49 -2.47 3.52 -11.97
N LYS A 50 -3.43 3.33 -11.06
CA LYS A 50 -4.77 3.92 -11.24
C LYS A 50 -4.94 5.19 -10.44
N TYR A 51 -5.11 6.30 -11.14
CA TYR A 51 -5.50 7.58 -10.55
C TYR A 51 -7.01 7.59 -10.32
N ALA A 52 -7.42 7.84 -9.08
CA ALA A 52 -8.82 7.68 -8.68
C ALA A 52 -9.30 8.86 -7.83
N GLU A 53 -9.13 10.06 -8.34
CA GLU A 53 -9.61 11.27 -7.67
C GLU A 53 -11.13 11.21 -7.49
N GLY A 54 -11.59 11.54 -6.29
CA GLY A 54 -13.01 11.48 -5.92
C GLY A 54 -13.26 10.35 -4.92
N TYR A 55 -14.50 9.85 -4.92
CA TYR A 55 -14.95 8.81 -4.00
C TYR A 55 -15.67 7.70 -4.77
N PRO A 56 -15.86 6.51 -4.17
CA PRO A 56 -16.59 5.43 -4.83
C PRO A 56 -17.91 5.91 -5.39
N GLY A 57 -18.15 5.65 -6.68
CA GLY A 57 -19.34 6.10 -7.39
C GLY A 57 -19.36 7.57 -7.78
N LYS A 58 -18.36 8.34 -7.34
CA LYS A 58 -18.28 9.79 -7.62
C LYS A 58 -16.86 10.16 -8.02
N ARG A 59 -16.40 9.61 -9.15
CA ARG A 59 -15.06 9.82 -9.64
C ARG A 59 -14.99 10.91 -10.72
N TYR A 60 -13.86 11.58 -10.78
CA TYR A 60 -13.58 12.53 -11.86
C TYR A 60 -13.13 11.83 -13.14
N TYR A 61 -12.65 10.58 -13.04
CA TYR A 61 -12.10 9.83 -14.17
C TYR A 61 -12.74 8.44 -14.27
N GLY A 62 -12.72 7.89 -15.48
CA GLY A 62 -13.24 6.55 -15.73
C GLY A 62 -12.27 5.45 -15.30
N GLY A 63 -12.74 4.19 -15.39
CA GLY A 63 -11.90 3.03 -15.10
C GLY A 63 -11.71 2.73 -13.62
N CYS A 64 -12.60 3.21 -12.76
CA CYS A 64 -12.49 3.07 -11.31
C CYS A 64 -13.37 1.98 -10.72
N GLU A 65 -13.99 1.14 -11.54
CA GLU A 65 -14.93 0.12 -11.08
C GLU A 65 -14.31 -0.84 -10.04
N HIS A 66 -13.04 -1.18 -10.19
CA HIS A 66 -12.36 -2.07 -9.23
C HIS A 66 -11.78 -1.31 -8.04
N VAL A 67 -11.26 -0.11 -8.27
CA VAL A 67 -10.80 0.77 -7.17
C VAL A 67 -11.96 1.11 -6.25
N ASP A 68 -13.14 1.34 -6.80
CA ASP A 68 -14.34 1.61 -6.01
C ASP A 68 -14.65 0.46 -5.05
N VAL A 69 -14.46 -0.79 -5.50
CA VAL A 69 -14.65 -1.96 -4.65
C VAL A 69 -13.65 -1.97 -3.50
N VAL A 70 -12.37 -1.71 -3.79
CA VAL A 70 -11.32 -1.69 -2.76
C VAL A 70 -11.61 -0.63 -1.71
N GLU A 71 -11.96 0.59 -2.13
CA GLU A 71 -12.25 1.66 -1.19
C GLU A 71 -13.52 1.40 -0.38
N THR A 72 -14.57 0.83 -1.01
CA THR A 72 -15.79 0.47 -0.31
C THR A 72 -15.53 -0.61 0.74
N LEU A 73 -14.72 -1.62 0.41
CA LEU A 73 -14.29 -2.63 1.39
C LEU A 73 -13.56 -1.99 2.58
N ALA A 74 -12.67 -1.05 2.31
CA ALA A 74 -11.93 -0.34 3.36
C ALA A 74 -12.89 0.42 4.29
N ILE A 75 -13.84 1.15 3.71
CA ILE A 75 -14.84 1.90 4.48
C ILE A 75 -15.66 0.96 5.38
N GLU A 76 -16.19 -0.11 4.80
CA GLU A 76 -17.06 -1.04 5.54
C GLU A 76 -16.29 -1.79 6.64
N ARG A 77 -15.04 -2.14 6.38
CA ARG A 77 -14.19 -2.82 7.37
C ARG A 77 -13.77 -1.88 8.49
N ALA A 78 -13.49 -0.62 8.18
CA ALA A 78 -13.21 0.39 9.21
C ALA A 78 -14.43 0.62 10.10
N LYS A 79 -15.60 0.73 9.51
CA LYS A 79 -16.85 0.85 10.27
C LYS A 79 -17.05 -0.32 11.25
N ARG A 80 -16.83 -1.54 10.79
CA ARG A 80 -16.95 -2.72 11.64
C ARG A 80 -15.93 -2.73 12.76
N LEU A 81 -14.69 -2.38 12.44
CA LEU A 81 -13.61 -2.39 13.43
C LEU A 81 -13.88 -1.43 14.58
N PHE A 82 -14.40 -0.26 14.28
CA PHE A 82 -14.63 0.79 15.28
C PHE A 82 -16.09 0.87 15.75
N GLY A 83 -16.97 0.00 15.26
CA GLY A 83 -18.38 0.06 15.61
C GLY A 83 -19.05 1.35 15.15
N ALA A 84 -18.65 1.89 14.01
CA ALA A 84 -19.15 3.15 13.47
C ALA A 84 -20.16 2.93 12.34
N GLU A 85 -20.97 3.96 12.08
CA GLU A 85 -21.96 3.93 11.01
C GLU A 85 -21.44 4.52 9.68
#